data_09ee0edb96714a32c88231dea39a75d8
#
_entry.id   09ee0edb96714a32c88231dea39a75d8
#
_cell.length_a   1.000
_cell.length_b   1.000
_cell.length_c   1.000
_cell.angle_alpha   90.00
_cell.angle_beta   90.00
_cell.angle_gamma   90.00
#
_symmetry.space_group_name_H-M   'P 1'
#
loop_
_entity.id
_entity.type
_entity.pdbx_description
1 polymer ?
#
loop_
_entity_poly.entity_id
_entity_poly.type
_entity_poly.pdbx_seq_one_letter_code
_entity_poly.pdbx_strand_id
1 'polypeptide(L)'
;MLVFGLPRLSAQETGDKAIVNSAATAKFGAVPNAPKCFTVAVEKGDPSKEASVILAKFAPGCVAPWHWHTPSETVMVVSGSLEVQMKGDKTFMAHHGDFVDMAPRHVHRATCQGAAACLVFISSNAAFDIHWVDADGKEIPIEAALKNGRARGQQKKP
;
A
#
# COMPACT_ATOMS: atom_id res chain seq x y z
N MET A 1 -39.85 12.84 36.92
CA MET A 1 -39.05 13.42 35.82
C MET A 1 -37.60 13.07 36.06
N LEU A 2 -37.11 11.96 35.44
CA LEU A 2 -35.72 11.51 35.60
C LEU A 2 -34.89 12.19 34.53
N VAL A 3 -33.93 13.03 34.92
CA VAL A 3 -32.93 13.63 34.03
C VAL A 3 -31.73 12.68 33.97
N PHE A 4 -31.61 11.94 32.86
CA PHE A 4 -30.41 11.16 32.57
C PHE A 4 -29.29 12.13 32.13
N GLY A 5 -28.35 12.38 33.05
CA GLY A 5 -27.10 13.07 32.70
C GLY A 5 -26.24 12.17 31.82
N LEU A 6 -26.02 12.57 30.56
CA LEU A 6 -25.04 11.94 29.70
C LEU A 6 -23.60 12.15 30.27
N PRO A 7 -22.77 11.13 30.36
CA PRO A 7 -21.38 11.32 30.76
C PRO A 7 -20.69 12.22 29.75
N ARG A 8 -20.09 13.33 30.23
CA ARG A 8 -19.18 14.12 29.39
C ARG A 8 -17.93 13.30 29.16
N LEU A 9 -17.75 12.82 27.92
CA LEU A 9 -16.43 12.37 27.48
C LEU A 9 -15.54 13.63 27.48
N SER A 10 -14.67 13.74 28.47
CA SER A 10 -13.55 14.65 28.40
C SER A 10 -12.55 14.07 27.40
N ALA A 11 -12.28 14.78 26.31
CA ALA A 11 -11.14 14.47 25.46
C ALA A 11 -9.88 14.60 26.33
N GLN A 12 -9.15 13.50 26.48
CA GLN A 12 -7.88 13.50 27.16
C GLN A 12 -6.88 14.21 26.22
N GLU A 13 -6.39 15.37 26.59
CA GLU A 13 -5.27 16.00 25.90
C GLU A 13 -4.05 15.09 26.11
N THR A 14 -3.80 14.21 25.13
CA THR A 14 -2.50 13.54 25.02
C THR A 14 -1.52 14.62 24.59
N GLY A 15 -0.41 14.78 25.33
CA GLY A 15 0.59 15.82 25.05
C GLY A 15 1.37 15.64 23.74
N ASP A 16 0.89 14.83 22.83
CA ASP A 16 1.47 14.55 21.53
C ASP A 16 1.15 15.69 20.54
N LYS A 17 2.20 16.26 19.97
CA LYS A 17 2.06 17.28 18.93
C LYS A 17 1.47 16.68 17.66
N ALA A 18 0.63 17.42 16.96
CA ALA A 18 0.13 17.04 15.65
C ALA A 18 1.29 16.81 14.67
N ILE A 19 1.20 15.74 13.88
CA ILE A 19 2.11 15.47 12.76
C ILE A 19 1.44 16.08 11.52
N VAL A 20 2.15 17.00 10.84
CA VAL A 20 1.68 17.64 9.61
C VAL A 20 2.78 17.49 8.56
N ASN A 21 2.54 16.64 7.55
CA ASN A 21 3.44 16.43 6.43
C ASN A 21 2.77 16.87 5.13
N SER A 22 3.55 17.46 4.23
CA SER A 22 3.06 17.86 2.91
C SER A 22 3.59 16.89 1.86
N ALA A 23 2.69 16.32 1.05
CA ALA A 23 3.07 15.49 -0.08
C ALA A 23 4.00 16.21 -1.09
N ALA A 24 3.90 17.54 -1.18
CA ALA A 24 4.77 18.36 -2.05
C ALA A 24 6.24 18.40 -1.59
N THR A 25 6.49 18.18 -0.31
CA THR A 25 7.83 18.18 0.28
C THR A 25 8.28 16.82 0.77
N ALA A 26 7.47 15.78 0.56
CA ALA A 26 7.75 14.41 0.96
C ALA A 26 9.04 13.89 0.29
N LYS A 27 9.92 13.30 1.09
CA LYS A 27 11.19 12.75 0.61
C LYS A 27 11.01 11.27 0.31
N PHE A 28 10.79 10.95 -0.96
CA PHE A 28 10.65 9.57 -1.41
C PHE A 28 12.00 8.88 -1.51
N GLY A 29 12.11 7.70 -0.93
CA GLY A 29 13.25 6.81 -0.99
C GLY A 29 12.92 5.46 -1.61
N ALA A 30 13.94 4.74 -2.09
CA ALA A 30 13.79 3.38 -2.56
C ALA A 30 13.51 2.42 -1.38
N VAL A 31 12.72 1.39 -1.65
CA VAL A 31 12.44 0.32 -0.69
C VAL A 31 13.36 -0.87 -1.00
N PRO A 32 14.11 -1.38 -0.03
CA PRO A 32 14.91 -2.59 -0.23
C PRO A 32 14.04 -3.76 -0.72
N ASN A 33 14.57 -4.56 -1.64
CA ASN A 33 13.87 -5.73 -2.20
C ASN A 33 12.49 -5.43 -2.82
N ALA A 34 12.30 -4.21 -3.36
CA ALA A 34 11.09 -3.81 -4.05
C ALA A 34 11.39 -3.33 -5.49
N PRO A 35 10.37 -3.22 -6.38
CA PRO A 35 10.58 -2.66 -7.71
C PRO A 35 11.17 -1.25 -7.65
N LYS A 36 12.15 -0.93 -8.50
CA LYS A 36 12.79 0.40 -8.53
C LYS A 36 11.83 1.55 -8.88
N CYS A 37 10.70 1.22 -9.50
CA CYS A 37 9.65 2.18 -9.86
C CYS A 37 8.69 2.49 -8.70
N PHE A 38 8.87 1.85 -7.54
CA PHE A 38 8.13 2.06 -6.30
C PHE A 38 9.04 2.75 -5.28
N THR A 39 8.56 3.87 -4.74
CA THR A 39 9.28 4.65 -3.72
C THR A 39 8.33 5.07 -2.62
N VAL A 40 8.83 5.30 -1.41
CA VAL A 40 8.02 5.66 -0.25
C VAL A 40 8.60 6.84 0.51
N ALA A 41 7.72 7.61 1.14
CA ALA A 41 8.02 8.56 2.21
C ALA A 41 7.30 8.08 3.48
N VAL A 42 8.01 8.04 4.60
CA VAL A 42 7.41 7.67 5.89
C VAL A 42 6.69 8.88 6.46
N GLU A 43 5.40 8.72 6.73
CA GLU A 43 4.54 9.78 7.29
C GLU A 43 4.43 9.66 8.82
N LYS A 44 4.37 8.42 9.33
CA LYS A 44 4.25 8.14 10.77
C LYS A 44 4.81 6.74 11.08
N GLY A 45 5.45 6.61 12.24
CA GLY A 45 6.00 5.34 12.74
C GLY A 45 7.30 4.92 12.04
N ASP A 46 7.72 3.70 12.29
CA ASP A 46 8.86 3.06 11.64
C ASP A 46 8.39 1.76 10.98
N PRO A 47 8.23 1.74 9.64
CA PRO A 47 7.72 0.55 8.94
C PRO A 47 8.57 -0.70 9.13
N SER A 48 9.81 -0.56 9.56
CA SER A 48 10.68 -1.72 9.83
C SER A 48 10.47 -2.36 11.22
N LYS A 49 9.71 -1.70 12.11
CA LYS A 49 9.60 -2.11 13.54
C LYS A 49 8.19 -2.14 14.09
N GLU A 50 7.31 -1.27 13.61
CA GLU A 50 6.01 -1.04 14.22
C GLU A 50 4.93 -0.65 13.20
N ALA A 51 3.72 -0.43 13.70
CA ALA A 51 2.64 0.15 12.91
C ALA A 51 3.04 1.49 12.30
N SER A 52 2.75 1.68 11.02
CA SER A 52 3.22 2.84 10.27
C SER A 52 2.23 3.32 9.24
N VAL A 53 2.41 4.55 8.80
CA VAL A 53 1.76 5.13 7.64
C VAL A 53 2.85 5.63 6.69
N ILE A 54 2.79 5.18 5.44
CA ILE A 54 3.69 5.63 4.39
C ILE A 54 2.89 6.25 3.24
N LEU A 55 3.47 7.22 2.57
CA LEU A 55 3.03 7.72 1.29
C LEU A 55 3.85 7.02 0.21
N ALA A 56 3.22 6.19 -0.60
CA ALA A 56 3.86 5.41 -1.65
C ALA A 56 3.60 6.01 -3.02
N LYS A 57 4.63 6.00 -3.88
CA LYS A 57 4.56 6.48 -5.25
C LYS A 57 4.98 5.38 -6.20
N PHE A 58 4.09 5.05 -7.11
CA PHE A 58 4.34 4.15 -8.24
C PHE A 58 4.53 4.99 -9.50
N ALA A 59 5.64 4.81 -10.21
CA ALA A 59 5.79 5.42 -11.54
C ALA A 59 4.72 4.86 -12.51
N PRO A 60 4.41 5.56 -13.61
CA PRO A 60 3.48 5.04 -14.63
C PRO A 60 3.88 3.65 -15.12
N GLY A 61 2.95 2.71 -15.16
CA GLY A 61 3.19 1.32 -15.52
C GLY A 61 3.96 0.48 -14.50
N CYS A 62 4.25 1.03 -13.34
CA CYS A 62 4.93 0.29 -12.27
C CYS A 62 4.07 -0.86 -11.77
N VAL A 63 4.69 -2.03 -11.68
CA VAL A 63 4.05 -3.26 -11.18
C VAL A 63 4.71 -3.67 -9.88
N ALA A 64 3.93 -3.79 -8.82
CA ALA A 64 4.24 -4.61 -7.66
C ALA A 64 3.78 -6.04 -7.95
N PRO A 65 4.68 -7.01 -8.22
CA PRO A 65 4.31 -8.38 -8.55
C PRO A 65 3.48 -9.05 -7.46
N TRP A 66 3.07 -10.30 -7.66
CA TRP A 66 2.38 -11.07 -6.63
C TRP A 66 3.20 -11.17 -5.36
N HIS A 67 2.58 -10.75 -4.25
CA HIS A 67 3.20 -10.72 -2.93
C HIS A 67 2.15 -10.75 -1.83
N TRP A 68 2.60 -10.87 -0.60
CA TRP A 68 1.81 -10.72 0.61
C TRP A 68 2.65 -10.06 1.70
N HIS A 69 1.99 -9.58 2.75
CA HIS A 69 2.60 -8.98 3.94
C HIS A 69 2.19 -9.74 5.18
N THR A 70 3.08 -9.84 6.18
CA THR A 70 2.73 -10.42 7.48
C THR A 70 1.64 -9.62 8.19
N PRO A 71 1.68 -8.26 8.24
CA PRO A 71 0.59 -7.46 8.78
C PRO A 71 -0.55 -7.29 7.77
N SER A 72 -1.66 -6.70 8.23
CA SER A 72 -2.66 -6.14 7.33
C SER A 72 -2.12 -4.91 6.61
N GLU A 73 -2.63 -4.68 5.42
CA GLU A 73 -2.33 -3.50 4.63
C GLU A 73 -3.61 -2.78 4.23
N THR A 74 -3.67 -1.51 4.55
CA THR A 74 -4.75 -0.63 4.12
C THR A 74 -4.21 0.39 3.15
N VAL A 75 -4.83 0.50 1.97
CA VAL A 75 -4.44 1.43 0.90
C VAL A 75 -5.54 2.44 0.65
N MET A 76 -5.19 3.72 0.58
CA MET A 76 -6.07 4.80 0.10
C MET A 76 -5.44 5.51 -1.09
N VAL A 77 -6.14 5.59 -2.21
CA VAL A 77 -5.63 6.23 -3.42
C VAL A 77 -5.76 7.75 -3.32
N VAL A 78 -4.63 8.44 -3.38
CA VAL A 78 -4.55 9.91 -3.40
C VAL A 78 -4.65 10.45 -4.82
N SER A 79 -3.98 9.80 -5.78
CA SER A 79 -4.05 10.17 -7.20
C SER A 79 -3.62 9.03 -8.11
N GLY A 80 -3.99 9.10 -9.37
CA GLY A 80 -3.74 8.07 -10.39
C GLY A 80 -4.82 7.00 -10.39
N SER A 81 -4.54 5.89 -11.07
CA SER A 81 -5.41 4.71 -11.18
C SER A 81 -4.60 3.47 -10.85
N LEU A 82 -4.89 2.85 -9.72
CA LEU A 82 -4.19 1.66 -9.24
C LEU A 82 -5.05 0.42 -9.51
N GLU A 83 -4.57 -0.45 -10.40
CA GLU A 83 -5.16 -1.78 -10.56
C GLU A 83 -4.68 -2.66 -9.42
N VAL A 84 -5.61 -3.19 -8.64
CA VAL A 84 -5.35 -4.12 -7.53
C VAL A 84 -6.01 -5.44 -7.85
N GLN A 85 -5.27 -6.53 -7.71
CA GLN A 85 -5.77 -7.88 -7.92
C GLN A 85 -5.40 -8.75 -6.71
N MET A 86 -6.42 -9.30 -6.05
CA MET A 86 -6.27 -10.33 -5.04
C MET A 86 -6.22 -11.71 -5.71
N LYS A 87 -5.42 -12.62 -5.18
CA LYS A 87 -5.36 -13.99 -5.73
C LYS A 87 -6.70 -14.70 -5.50
N GLY A 88 -7.30 -15.15 -6.59
CA GLY A 88 -8.61 -15.82 -6.55
C GLY A 88 -9.83 -14.91 -6.70
N ASP A 89 -9.62 -13.57 -6.69
CA ASP A 89 -10.69 -12.58 -6.82
C ASP A 89 -10.65 -11.82 -8.15
N LYS A 90 -11.66 -10.98 -8.35
CA LYS A 90 -11.73 -10.06 -9.49
C LYS A 90 -10.71 -8.94 -9.32
N THR A 91 -10.21 -8.46 -10.46
CA THR A 91 -9.39 -7.23 -10.49
C THR A 91 -10.26 -6.02 -10.15
N PHE A 92 -9.74 -5.16 -9.28
CA PHE A 92 -10.35 -3.90 -8.90
C PHE A 92 -9.50 -2.73 -9.41
N MET A 93 -10.13 -1.72 -10.01
CA MET A 93 -9.48 -0.48 -10.40
C MET A 93 -9.79 0.58 -9.35
N ALA A 94 -8.79 0.92 -8.54
CA ALA A 94 -8.88 1.93 -7.51
C ALA A 94 -8.51 3.31 -8.05
N HIS A 95 -9.34 4.31 -7.79
CA HIS A 95 -9.18 5.70 -8.18
C HIS A 95 -9.07 6.60 -6.94
N HIS A 96 -8.87 7.89 -7.16
CA HIS A 96 -8.84 8.90 -6.10
C HIS A 96 -10.01 8.75 -5.11
N GLY A 97 -9.67 8.61 -3.84
CA GLY A 97 -10.63 8.43 -2.74
C GLY A 97 -11.02 6.98 -2.47
N ASP A 98 -10.67 6.03 -3.33
CA ASP A 98 -10.96 4.62 -3.10
C ASP A 98 -10.06 4.03 -2.00
N PHE A 99 -10.62 3.04 -1.32
CA PHE A 99 -10.06 2.35 -0.18
C PHE A 99 -9.98 0.84 -0.44
N VAL A 100 -8.85 0.24 -0.13
CA VAL A 100 -8.64 -1.21 -0.22
C VAL A 100 -8.03 -1.67 1.10
N ASP A 101 -8.63 -2.68 1.73
CA ASP A 101 -8.10 -3.30 2.94
C ASP A 101 -7.77 -4.76 2.68
N MET A 102 -6.55 -5.13 2.95
CA MET A 102 -6.00 -6.46 2.71
C MET A 102 -5.66 -7.13 4.02
N ALA A 103 -6.29 -8.27 4.26
CA ALA A 103 -6.01 -9.07 5.44
C ALA A 103 -4.55 -9.54 5.48
N PRO A 104 -4.00 -9.85 6.66
CA PRO A 104 -2.68 -10.45 6.79
C PRO A 104 -2.49 -11.65 5.85
N ARG A 105 -1.34 -11.71 5.19
CA ARG A 105 -0.94 -12.79 4.27
C ARG A 105 -1.83 -12.97 3.03
N HIS A 106 -2.70 -12.00 2.72
CA HIS A 106 -3.50 -12.06 1.51
C HIS A 106 -2.63 -11.78 0.28
N VAL A 107 -2.50 -12.75 -0.61
CA VAL A 107 -1.68 -12.62 -1.82
C VAL A 107 -2.36 -11.68 -2.81
N HIS A 108 -1.65 -10.64 -3.19
CA HIS A 108 -2.14 -9.62 -4.11
C HIS A 108 -1.03 -9.07 -5.00
N ARG A 109 -1.41 -8.27 -5.98
CA ARG A 109 -0.51 -7.47 -6.82
C ARG A 109 -1.14 -6.12 -7.11
N ALA A 110 -0.31 -5.13 -7.45
CA ALA A 110 -0.78 -3.81 -7.85
C ALA A 110 -0.05 -3.31 -9.09
N THR A 111 -0.76 -2.55 -9.92
CA THR A 111 -0.18 -1.93 -11.13
C THR A 111 -0.68 -0.50 -11.24
N CYS A 112 0.23 0.46 -11.37
CA CYS A 112 -0.14 1.84 -11.69
C CYS A 112 -0.50 1.94 -13.17
N GLN A 113 -1.76 2.22 -13.48
CA GLN A 113 -2.30 2.29 -14.84
C GLN A 113 -2.24 3.72 -15.39
N GLY A 114 -2.14 3.81 -16.72
CA GLY A 114 -2.13 5.08 -17.43
C GLY A 114 -0.78 5.79 -17.46
N ALA A 115 -0.79 7.07 -17.82
CA ALA A 115 0.41 7.88 -18.04
C ALA A 115 0.85 8.70 -16.81
N ALA A 116 -0.01 8.79 -15.78
CA ALA A 116 0.30 9.48 -14.53
C ALA A 116 0.82 8.51 -13.46
N ALA A 117 1.65 9.02 -12.56
CA ALA A 117 2.06 8.26 -11.37
C ALA A 117 0.88 8.04 -10.43
N CYS A 118 0.86 6.90 -9.75
CA CYS A 118 -0.08 6.64 -8.68
C CYS A 118 0.54 7.04 -7.34
N LEU A 119 -0.22 7.77 -6.54
CA LEU A 119 0.13 8.16 -5.19
C LEU A 119 -0.89 7.57 -4.24
N VAL A 120 -0.45 6.84 -3.24
CA VAL A 120 -1.32 6.14 -2.29
C VAL A 120 -0.78 6.25 -0.87
N PHE A 121 -1.66 6.39 0.11
CA PHE A 121 -1.30 6.09 1.49
C PHE A 121 -1.40 4.59 1.73
N ILE A 122 -0.41 4.05 2.43
CA ILE A 122 -0.41 2.68 2.91
C ILE A 122 -0.27 2.73 4.43
N SER A 123 -1.17 2.06 5.13
CA SER A 123 -1.10 1.89 6.58
C SER A 123 -0.97 0.41 6.91
N SER A 124 -0.07 0.09 7.82
CA SER A 124 0.08 -1.24 8.40
C SER A 124 -0.07 -1.20 9.91
N ASN A 125 -0.59 -2.27 10.50
CA ASN A 125 -0.81 -2.38 11.95
C ASN A 125 0.37 -2.96 12.72
N ALA A 126 1.46 -3.33 12.04
CA ALA A 126 2.71 -3.82 12.60
C ALA A 126 3.88 -3.54 11.64
N ALA A 127 5.08 -4.02 11.97
CA ALA A 127 6.24 -3.96 11.09
C ALA A 127 5.90 -4.52 9.69
N PHE A 128 6.26 -3.77 8.65
CA PHE A 128 5.88 -4.05 7.27
C PHE A 128 6.99 -4.82 6.56
N ASP A 129 6.64 -5.97 6.02
CA ASP A 129 7.50 -6.82 5.21
C ASP A 129 6.90 -7.07 3.83
N ILE A 130 7.65 -7.65 2.91
CA ILE A 130 7.17 -8.01 1.57
C ILE A 130 7.68 -9.40 1.23
N HIS A 131 6.77 -10.32 0.96
CA HIS A 131 7.03 -11.68 0.53
C HIS A 131 6.58 -11.87 -0.92
N TRP A 132 7.54 -11.87 -1.85
CA TRP A 132 7.27 -12.07 -3.27
C TRP A 132 6.94 -13.52 -3.56
N VAL A 133 5.93 -13.77 -4.38
CA VAL A 133 5.48 -15.13 -4.69
C VAL A 133 5.31 -15.36 -6.19
N ASP A 134 5.39 -16.63 -6.60
CA ASP A 134 5.00 -17.07 -7.94
C ASP A 134 3.49 -17.29 -8.10
N ALA A 135 3.08 -17.83 -9.24
CA ALA A 135 1.67 -18.10 -9.52
C ALA A 135 1.04 -19.13 -8.57
N ASP A 136 1.85 -20.02 -7.99
CA ASP A 136 1.41 -21.06 -7.06
C ASP A 136 1.40 -20.58 -5.62
N GLY A 137 1.94 -19.36 -5.35
CA GLY A 137 2.04 -18.76 -4.03
C GLY A 137 3.30 -19.14 -3.26
N LYS A 138 4.28 -19.77 -3.93
CA LYS A 138 5.58 -20.06 -3.35
C LYS A 138 6.45 -18.81 -3.33
N GLU A 139 7.14 -18.56 -2.22
CA GLU A 139 8.06 -17.44 -2.10
C GLU A 139 9.24 -17.56 -3.09
N ILE A 140 9.54 -16.45 -3.73
CA ILE A 140 10.62 -16.31 -4.73
C ILE A 140 11.37 -14.99 -4.54
N PRO A 141 12.63 -14.88 -4.96
CA PRO A 141 13.35 -13.60 -4.97
C PRO A 141 12.66 -12.56 -5.85
N ILE A 142 12.81 -11.27 -5.51
CA ILE A 142 12.22 -10.14 -6.26
C ILE A 142 12.60 -10.16 -7.74
N GLU A 143 13.82 -10.56 -8.09
CA GLU A 143 14.28 -10.61 -9.48
C GLU A 143 13.47 -11.61 -10.30
N ALA A 144 13.09 -12.74 -9.70
CA ALA A 144 12.23 -13.74 -10.34
C ALA A 144 10.78 -13.22 -10.43
N ALA A 145 10.26 -12.57 -9.38
CA ALA A 145 8.92 -11.98 -9.38
C ALA A 145 8.76 -10.90 -10.47
N LEU A 146 9.77 -10.04 -10.65
CA LEU A 146 9.77 -9.00 -11.69
C LEU A 146 9.81 -9.59 -13.11
N LYS A 147 10.53 -10.67 -13.35
CA LYS A 147 10.52 -11.36 -14.65
C LYS A 147 9.15 -11.93 -14.96
N ASN A 148 8.51 -12.58 -13.99
CA ASN A 148 7.16 -13.16 -14.12
C ASN A 148 6.10 -12.08 -14.35
N GLY A 149 6.22 -10.91 -13.72
CA GLY A 149 5.33 -9.75 -13.89
C GLY A 149 5.36 -9.17 -15.32
N ARG A 150 6.55 -9.09 -15.94
CA ARG A 150 6.73 -8.56 -17.30
C ARG A 150 6.21 -9.49 -18.39
N ALA A 151 6.39 -10.81 -18.24
CA ALA A 151 5.97 -11.80 -19.23
C ALA A 151 4.44 -11.79 -19.47
N ARG A 152 3.63 -11.45 -18.46
CA ARG A 152 2.17 -11.37 -18.58
C ARG A 152 1.67 -10.04 -19.15
N GLY A 153 2.43 -8.95 -19.01
CA GLY A 153 2.09 -7.65 -19.59
C GLY A 153 2.24 -7.60 -21.11
N GLN A 154 3.04 -8.48 -21.70
CA GLN A 154 3.26 -8.54 -23.15
C GLN A 154 2.27 -9.45 -23.89
N GLN A 155 1.46 -10.24 -23.19
CA GLN A 155 0.47 -11.15 -23.80
C GLN A 155 -0.91 -10.53 -24.02
N LYS A 156 -1.14 -9.25 -23.69
CA LYS A 156 -2.38 -8.52 -24.00
C LYS A 156 -2.14 -7.43 -25.03
N LYS A 157 -1.92 -7.86 -26.29
CA LYS A 157 -2.29 -7.08 -27.48
C LYS A 157 -2.85 -8.06 -28.51
N PRO A 158 -4.17 -8.01 -28.78
CA PRO A 158 -4.68 -8.53 -30.05
C PRO A 158 -4.25 -7.62 -31.18
#